data_ca2ea6771ef991a88cae8c1bf73fea0e
#
_entry.id   ca2ea6771ef991a88cae8c1bf73fea0e
#
_cell.length_a   1.000
_cell.length_b   1.000
_cell.length_c   1.000
_cell.angle_alpha   90.00
_cell.angle_beta   90.00
_cell.angle_gamma   90.00
#
_symmetry.space_group_name_H-M   'P 1'
#
loop_
_entity.id
_entity.type
_entity.pdbx_description
1 polymer ?
#
loop_
_entity_poly.entity_id
_entity_poly.type
_entity_poly.pdbx_seq_one_letter_code
_entity_poly.pdbx_strand_id
1 'polypeptide(L)'
;MNNDVSQAILKAVIKDFKTEYSKSKEVAKLLKRIETGKATHEDSYRFALKVSDFLNKAINRNMTGDTLPNGKLYYHIAEEVLAPVLKNNHTLVTNYARDVQTILNAKDDIPFKGRVPKINADRVEGICSEYSRADVFETTRDGLNASVENYTLSSVDDTILENVKFLNNLGYHEVVERHAEPGACKWCRSLDGTYDYSSSMDTTIFKRHKRCRCVVYCSRKKDEYQDVWSKRIYQGTFKNGKII
;
A
#
# COMPACT_ATOMS: atom_id res chain seq x y z
N MET A 1 -18.56 16.35 25.82
CA MET A 1 -17.62 15.50 26.60
C MET A 1 -16.90 14.41 25.79
N ASN A 2 -17.39 13.99 24.62
CA ASN A 2 -16.73 12.89 23.87
C ASN A 2 -15.52 13.28 23.00
N ASN A 3 -15.37 14.55 22.68
CA ASN A 3 -14.26 15.04 21.83
C ASN A 3 -12.88 14.94 22.52
N ASP A 4 -12.86 14.93 23.85
CA ASP A 4 -11.60 14.90 24.64
C ASP A 4 -10.96 13.51 24.60
N VAL A 5 -11.77 12.44 24.65
CA VAL A 5 -11.26 11.05 24.62
C VAL A 5 -10.65 10.71 23.28
N SER A 6 -11.32 11.05 22.17
CA SER A 6 -10.82 10.77 20.82
C SER A 6 -9.48 11.47 20.56
N GLN A 7 -9.39 12.74 20.94
CA GLN A 7 -8.16 13.54 20.77
C GLN A 7 -7.00 13.03 21.64
N ALA A 8 -7.30 12.58 22.87
CA ALA A 8 -6.31 11.97 23.75
C ALA A 8 -5.77 10.66 23.15
N ILE A 9 -6.66 9.77 22.70
CA ILE A 9 -6.30 8.51 22.04
C ILE A 9 -5.49 8.78 20.77
N LEU A 10 -5.95 9.67 19.89
CA LEU A 10 -5.25 10.01 18.65
C LEU A 10 -3.82 10.50 18.90
N LYS A 11 -3.65 11.43 19.85
CA LYS A 11 -2.32 11.94 20.23
C LYS A 11 -1.41 10.84 20.74
N ALA A 12 -1.93 9.93 21.56
CA ALA A 12 -1.18 8.81 22.11
C ALA A 12 -0.78 7.80 21.01
N VAL A 13 -1.71 7.43 20.12
CA VAL A 13 -1.44 6.56 18.97
C VAL A 13 -0.34 7.16 18.07
N ILE A 14 -0.44 8.45 17.72
CA ILE A 14 0.56 9.13 16.89
C ILE A 14 1.92 9.16 17.58
N LYS A 15 1.97 9.44 18.88
CA LYS A 15 3.22 9.46 19.66
C LYS A 15 3.90 8.09 19.67
N ASP A 16 3.15 7.04 19.97
CA ASP A 16 3.68 5.68 20.04
C ASP A 16 4.14 5.20 18.65
N PHE A 17 3.35 5.44 17.61
CA PHE A 17 3.74 5.16 16.23
C PHE A 17 5.06 5.83 15.86
N LYS A 18 5.19 7.15 16.10
CA LYS A 18 6.43 7.90 15.81
C LYS A 18 7.62 7.34 16.57
N THR A 19 7.42 6.92 17.81
CA THR A 19 8.47 6.34 18.65
C THR A 19 8.96 5.01 18.08
N GLU A 20 8.08 4.10 17.70
CA GLU A 20 8.42 2.82 17.08
C GLU A 20 9.11 3.02 15.72
N TYR A 21 8.55 3.91 14.89
CA TYR A 21 9.07 4.23 13.57
C TYR A 21 10.50 4.78 13.62
N SER A 22 10.75 5.78 14.48
CA SER A 22 12.06 6.46 14.58
C SER A 22 13.18 5.56 15.14
N LYS A 23 12.83 4.56 15.97
CA LYS A 23 13.79 3.60 16.53
C LYS A 23 14.05 2.39 15.64
N SER A 24 13.31 2.23 14.55
CA SER A 24 13.38 1.02 13.75
C SER A 24 14.63 0.99 12.84
N LYS A 25 15.56 0.09 13.17
CA LYS A 25 16.71 -0.19 12.30
C LYS A 25 16.31 -0.71 10.93
N GLU A 26 15.23 -1.46 10.83
CA GLU A 26 14.70 -1.98 9.56
C GLU A 26 14.19 -0.86 8.67
N VAL A 27 13.40 0.08 9.22
CA VAL A 27 12.95 1.27 8.48
C VAL A 27 14.16 2.09 8.01
N ALA A 28 15.13 2.35 8.88
CA ALA A 28 16.34 3.08 8.50
C ALA A 28 17.10 2.39 7.35
N LYS A 29 17.19 1.06 7.37
CA LYS A 29 17.78 0.27 6.29
C LYS A 29 16.99 0.41 4.97
N LEU A 30 15.66 0.35 5.04
CA LEU A 30 14.80 0.50 3.87
C LEU A 30 14.90 1.92 3.26
N LEU A 31 14.90 2.96 4.09
CA LEU A 31 15.11 4.33 3.63
C LEU A 31 16.49 4.51 2.97
N LYS A 32 17.54 3.92 3.53
CA LYS A 32 18.88 3.93 2.90
C LYS A 32 18.89 3.25 1.53
N ARG A 33 18.03 2.25 1.29
CA ARG A 33 17.92 1.63 -0.04
C ARG A 33 17.31 2.59 -1.08
N ILE A 34 16.38 3.46 -0.67
CA ILE A 34 15.89 4.57 -1.52
C ILE A 34 17.04 5.52 -1.85
N GLU A 35 17.74 6.02 -0.83
CA GLU A 35 18.86 6.98 -1.00
C GLU A 35 19.97 6.45 -1.91
N THR A 36 20.22 5.14 -1.87
CA THR A 36 21.26 4.50 -2.69
C THR A 36 20.76 3.96 -4.04
N GLY A 37 19.49 4.20 -4.42
CA GLY A 37 18.92 3.73 -5.68
C GLY A 37 18.78 2.20 -5.79
N LYS A 38 18.77 1.47 -4.66
CA LYS A 38 18.73 -0.01 -4.62
C LYS A 38 17.39 -0.59 -4.18
N ALA A 39 16.42 0.27 -3.91
CA ALA A 39 15.11 -0.18 -3.46
C ALA A 39 14.33 -0.88 -4.58
N THR A 40 13.47 -1.82 -4.19
CA THR A 40 12.65 -2.68 -5.05
C THR A 40 11.19 -2.69 -4.57
N HIS A 41 10.27 -3.25 -5.38
CA HIS A 41 8.89 -3.43 -4.95
C HIS A 41 8.78 -4.28 -3.68
N GLU A 42 9.62 -5.31 -3.51
CA GLU A 42 9.67 -6.10 -2.27
C GLU A 42 9.97 -5.23 -1.05
N ASP A 43 10.87 -4.26 -1.18
CA ASP A 43 11.16 -3.31 -0.10
C ASP A 43 9.95 -2.45 0.24
N SER A 44 9.08 -2.11 -0.74
CA SER A 44 7.82 -1.40 -0.50
C SER A 44 6.87 -2.23 0.38
N TYR A 45 6.75 -3.53 0.12
CA TYR A 45 5.93 -4.41 0.96
C TYR A 45 6.52 -4.61 2.35
N ARG A 46 7.85 -4.75 2.45
CA ARG A 46 8.54 -4.84 3.76
C ARG A 46 8.36 -3.56 4.57
N PHE A 47 8.44 -2.41 3.91
CA PHE A 47 8.18 -1.11 4.54
C PHE A 47 6.72 -1.02 5.01
N ALA A 48 5.76 -1.36 4.17
CA ALA A 48 4.34 -1.36 4.49
C ALA A 48 4.01 -2.30 5.67
N LEU A 49 4.59 -3.51 5.71
CA LEU A 49 4.43 -4.44 6.83
C LEU A 49 4.97 -3.86 8.15
N LYS A 50 6.13 -3.19 8.12
CA LYS A 50 6.67 -2.54 9.33
C LYS A 50 5.82 -1.39 9.80
N VAL A 51 5.37 -0.55 8.87
CA VAL A 51 4.50 0.59 9.17
C VAL A 51 3.16 0.12 9.75
N SER A 52 2.56 -0.93 9.19
CA SER A 52 1.32 -1.50 9.73
C SER A 52 1.51 -2.15 11.12
N ASP A 53 2.63 -2.83 11.36
CA ASP A 53 2.96 -3.41 12.67
C ASP A 53 3.08 -2.32 13.75
N PHE A 54 3.76 -1.22 13.45
CA PHE A 54 3.88 -0.09 14.38
C PHE A 54 2.53 0.58 14.64
N LEU A 55 1.70 0.74 13.61
CA LEU A 55 0.37 1.31 13.79
C LEU A 55 -0.53 0.39 14.61
N ASN A 56 -0.52 -0.91 14.33
CA ASN A 56 -1.27 -1.89 15.11
C ASN A 56 -0.82 -1.91 16.59
N LYS A 57 0.48 -1.87 16.86
CA LYS A 57 1.00 -1.77 18.23
C LYS A 57 0.53 -0.49 18.93
N ALA A 58 0.59 0.63 18.24
CA ALA A 58 0.15 1.92 18.79
C ALA A 58 -1.36 1.92 19.07
N ILE A 59 -2.18 1.40 18.15
CA ILE A 59 -3.63 1.23 18.34
C ILE A 59 -3.91 0.32 19.54
N ASN A 60 -3.27 -0.85 19.59
CA ASN A 60 -3.53 -1.84 20.66
C ASN A 60 -3.14 -1.36 22.05
N ARG A 61 -2.15 -0.47 22.17
CA ARG A 61 -1.75 0.14 23.46
C ARG A 61 -2.72 1.22 23.92
N ASN A 62 -3.30 1.96 23.00
CA ASN A 62 -4.03 3.19 23.33
C ASN A 62 -5.54 3.10 23.12
N MET A 63 -6.01 2.09 22.36
CA MET A 63 -7.44 1.79 22.20
C MET A 63 -7.74 0.47 22.89
N THR A 64 -8.23 0.54 24.09
CA THR A 64 -8.59 -0.62 24.94
C THR A 64 -9.99 -0.45 25.51
N GLY A 65 -10.57 -1.53 26.02
CA GLY A 65 -11.85 -1.44 26.74
C GLY A 65 -11.89 -0.39 27.83
N ASP A 66 -10.76 -0.16 28.51
CA ASP A 66 -10.64 0.82 29.59
C ASP A 66 -10.53 2.26 29.08
N THR A 67 -9.96 2.47 27.89
CA THR A 67 -9.80 3.80 27.27
C THR A 67 -11.00 4.25 26.46
N LEU A 68 -11.84 3.30 26.07
CA LEU A 68 -13.04 3.54 25.28
C LEU A 68 -14.29 3.64 26.18
N PRO A 69 -15.20 4.59 25.94
CA PRO A 69 -16.43 4.71 26.70
C PRO A 69 -17.24 3.38 26.65
N ASN A 70 -17.57 2.82 27.80
CA ASN A 70 -18.25 1.55 27.96
C ASN A 70 -17.59 0.36 27.24
N GLY A 71 -16.26 0.42 26.99
CA GLY A 71 -15.54 -0.62 26.26
C GLY A 71 -15.91 -0.73 24.77
N LYS A 72 -16.61 0.28 24.22
CA LYS A 72 -17.13 0.28 22.85
C LYS A 72 -16.43 1.34 21.99
N LEU A 73 -16.02 0.97 20.80
CA LEU A 73 -15.52 1.90 19.80
C LEU A 73 -16.73 2.53 19.07
N TYR A 74 -17.17 3.70 19.53
CA TYR A 74 -18.23 4.44 18.84
C TYR A 74 -17.76 4.99 17.50
N TYR A 75 -18.65 5.11 16.52
CA TYR A 75 -18.30 5.52 15.14
C TYR A 75 -17.53 6.86 15.09
N HIS A 76 -17.99 7.87 15.83
CA HIS A 76 -17.29 9.17 15.86
C HIS A 76 -15.86 9.05 16.42
N ILE A 77 -15.61 8.16 17.40
CA ILE A 77 -14.27 7.89 17.92
C ILE A 77 -13.44 7.16 16.87
N ALA A 78 -14.03 6.17 16.20
CA ALA A 78 -13.37 5.47 15.10
C ALA A 78 -12.97 6.43 13.97
N GLU A 79 -13.89 7.32 13.57
CA GLU A 79 -13.64 8.33 12.54
C GLU A 79 -12.54 9.31 12.96
N GLU A 80 -12.61 9.85 14.18
CA GLU A 80 -11.64 10.83 14.68
C GLU A 80 -10.25 10.24 14.98
N VAL A 81 -10.15 8.95 15.26
CA VAL A 81 -8.88 8.27 15.56
C VAL A 81 -8.34 7.47 14.38
N LEU A 82 -9.14 6.55 13.83
CA LEU A 82 -8.65 5.63 12.79
C LEU A 82 -8.48 6.33 11.43
N ALA A 83 -9.41 7.20 11.04
CA ALA A 83 -9.32 7.82 9.72
C ALA A 83 -8.06 8.67 9.53
N PRO A 84 -7.64 9.56 10.45
CA PRO A 84 -6.40 10.32 10.27
C PRO A 84 -5.14 9.43 10.31
N VAL A 85 -5.08 8.40 11.16
CA VAL A 85 -3.89 7.53 11.21
C VAL A 85 -3.80 6.64 9.98
N LEU A 86 -4.92 6.15 9.42
CA LEU A 86 -4.95 5.40 8.16
C LEU A 86 -4.55 6.28 6.98
N LYS A 87 -5.03 7.55 6.93
CA LYS A 87 -4.62 8.52 5.90
C LYS A 87 -3.12 8.79 5.94
N ASN A 88 -2.57 9.03 7.14
CA ASN A 88 -1.12 9.20 7.31
C ASN A 88 -0.33 7.96 6.89
N ASN A 89 -0.83 6.79 7.25
CA ASN A 89 -0.22 5.50 6.88
C ASN A 89 -0.19 5.32 5.35
N HIS A 90 -1.32 5.58 4.68
CA HIS A 90 -1.39 5.59 3.22
C HIS A 90 -0.34 6.53 2.62
N THR A 91 -0.28 7.79 3.05
CA THR A 91 0.67 8.78 2.55
C THR A 91 2.11 8.32 2.72
N LEU A 92 2.46 7.76 3.88
CA LEU A 92 3.81 7.30 4.18
C LEU A 92 4.23 6.14 3.25
N VAL A 93 3.35 5.16 3.09
CA VAL A 93 3.62 3.96 2.30
C VAL A 93 3.62 4.25 0.80
N THR A 94 2.66 5.03 0.31
CA THR A 94 2.59 5.38 -1.11
C THR A 94 3.75 6.28 -1.54
N ASN A 95 4.23 7.19 -0.67
CA ASN A 95 5.44 7.96 -0.95
C ASN A 95 6.68 7.06 -1.07
N TYR A 96 6.85 6.09 -0.16
CA TYR A 96 7.95 5.13 -0.27
C TYR A 96 7.85 4.33 -1.58
N ALA A 97 6.68 3.78 -1.91
CA ALA A 97 6.45 3.00 -3.13
C ALA A 97 6.63 3.84 -4.40
N ARG A 98 6.24 5.13 -4.38
CA ARG A 98 6.52 6.09 -5.46
C ARG A 98 8.02 6.28 -5.67
N ASP A 99 8.79 6.42 -4.60
CA ASP A 99 10.24 6.62 -4.69
C ASP A 99 10.92 5.35 -5.23
N VAL A 100 10.44 4.17 -4.83
CA VAL A 100 10.85 2.90 -5.46
C VAL A 100 10.55 2.91 -6.96
N GLN A 101 9.34 3.27 -7.37
CA GLN A 101 8.98 3.32 -8.78
C GLN A 101 9.84 4.33 -9.56
N THR A 102 10.16 5.47 -8.95
CA THR A 102 11.08 6.46 -9.54
C THR A 102 12.46 5.87 -9.80
N ILE A 103 12.98 5.08 -8.86
CA ILE A 103 14.26 4.39 -9.00
C ILE A 103 14.20 3.36 -10.14
N LEU A 104 13.12 2.58 -10.20
CA LEU A 104 12.94 1.56 -11.24
C LEU A 104 12.80 2.20 -12.62
N ASN A 105 12.02 3.27 -12.73
CA ASN A 105 11.90 4.04 -13.96
C ASN A 105 13.26 4.54 -14.45
N ALA A 106 14.06 5.12 -13.54
CA ALA A 106 15.40 5.62 -13.91
C ALA A 106 16.35 4.51 -14.38
N LYS A 107 16.23 3.28 -13.86
CA LYS A 107 17.02 2.12 -14.33
C LYS A 107 16.62 1.65 -15.73
N ASP A 108 15.39 1.91 -16.12
CA ASP A 108 14.87 1.58 -17.44
C ASP A 108 14.87 2.78 -18.41
N ASP A 109 15.64 3.84 -18.09
CA ASP A 109 15.74 5.08 -18.88
C ASP A 109 14.40 5.81 -19.09
N ILE A 110 13.45 5.64 -18.15
CA ILE A 110 12.17 6.35 -18.18
C ILE A 110 12.31 7.70 -17.46
N PRO A 111 12.03 8.83 -18.11
CA PRO A 111 12.24 10.16 -17.54
C PRO A 111 11.13 10.61 -16.57
N PHE A 112 10.27 9.70 -16.11
CA PHE A 112 9.13 10.03 -15.26
C PHE A 112 9.34 9.55 -13.83
N LYS A 113 8.95 10.41 -12.88
CA LYS A 113 8.85 10.02 -11.47
C LYS A 113 7.65 9.09 -11.26
N GLY A 114 7.75 8.22 -10.29
CA GLY A 114 6.63 7.43 -9.82
C GLY A 114 5.45 8.31 -9.37
N ARG A 115 4.24 7.77 -9.42
CA ARG A 115 2.98 8.42 -9.05
C ARG A 115 2.43 7.84 -7.76
N VAL A 116 1.61 8.63 -7.08
CA VAL A 116 0.88 8.24 -5.85
C VAL A 116 -0.59 8.09 -6.21
N PRO A 117 -1.25 7.00 -5.81
CA PRO A 117 -2.69 6.84 -6.00
C PRO A 117 -3.46 7.79 -5.07
N LYS A 118 -4.69 8.11 -5.46
CA LYS A 118 -5.62 8.77 -4.55
C LYS A 118 -5.98 7.82 -3.40
N ILE A 119 -6.19 8.40 -2.22
CA ILE A 119 -6.67 7.64 -1.07
C ILE A 119 -8.07 7.10 -1.35
N ASN A 120 -8.28 5.84 -1.00
CA ASN A 120 -9.61 5.24 -1.01
C ASN A 120 -10.35 5.61 0.29
N ALA A 121 -11.10 6.71 0.24
CA ALA A 121 -11.84 7.25 1.39
C ALA A 121 -12.94 6.28 1.85
N ASP A 122 -13.66 5.64 0.91
CA ASP A 122 -14.73 4.69 1.21
C ASP A 122 -14.20 3.49 2.00
N ARG A 123 -12.97 3.06 1.70
CA ARG A 123 -12.34 1.96 2.43
C ARG A 123 -11.96 2.36 3.84
N VAL A 124 -11.49 3.60 4.05
CA VAL A 124 -11.20 4.13 5.39
C VAL A 124 -12.48 4.22 6.21
N GLU A 125 -13.55 4.77 5.63
CA GLU A 125 -14.87 4.84 6.25
C GLU A 125 -15.43 3.45 6.55
N GLY A 126 -15.30 2.50 5.61
CA GLY A 126 -15.70 1.11 5.79
C GLY A 126 -15.03 0.46 7.00
N ILE A 127 -13.71 0.71 7.22
CA ILE A 127 -13.00 0.22 8.41
C ILE A 127 -13.58 0.87 9.68
N CYS A 128 -13.78 2.18 9.70
CA CYS A 128 -14.39 2.87 10.85
C CYS A 128 -15.77 2.32 11.17
N SER A 129 -16.62 2.15 10.14
CA SER A 129 -17.98 1.60 10.29
C SER A 129 -17.98 0.14 10.74
N GLU A 130 -17.13 -0.72 10.18
CA GLU A 130 -17.08 -2.14 10.52
C GLU A 130 -16.79 -2.34 12.02
N TYR A 131 -15.74 -1.66 12.52
CA TYR A 131 -15.28 -1.89 13.89
C TYR A 131 -16.02 -1.08 14.97
N SER A 132 -16.86 -0.13 14.58
CA SER A 132 -17.75 0.58 15.50
C SER A 132 -19.09 -0.12 15.78
N ARG A 133 -19.41 -1.19 15.05
CA ARG A 133 -20.67 -1.93 15.23
C ARG A 133 -20.67 -2.88 16.42
N ALA A 134 -19.50 -3.32 16.86
CA ALA A 134 -19.38 -4.26 17.97
C ALA A 134 -19.69 -3.59 19.30
N ASP A 135 -20.38 -4.28 20.19
CA ASP A 135 -20.68 -3.80 21.53
C ASP A 135 -19.45 -3.83 22.44
N VAL A 136 -18.51 -4.73 22.19
CA VAL A 136 -17.26 -4.87 22.91
C VAL A 136 -16.09 -4.79 21.93
N PHE A 137 -15.29 -3.74 22.01
CA PHE A 137 -14.16 -3.48 21.10
C PHE A 137 -13.13 -4.61 21.11
N GLU A 138 -12.82 -5.17 22.28
CA GLU A 138 -11.80 -6.21 22.44
C GLU A 138 -12.05 -7.43 21.56
N THR A 139 -13.31 -7.77 21.29
CA THR A 139 -13.68 -8.91 20.44
C THR A 139 -13.35 -8.68 18.96
N THR A 140 -13.16 -7.44 18.56
CA THR A 140 -12.89 -7.06 17.15
C THR A 140 -11.45 -6.63 16.90
N ARG A 141 -10.64 -6.50 17.92
CA ARG A 141 -9.25 -5.98 17.86
C ARG A 141 -8.40 -6.72 16.82
N ASP A 142 -8.42 -8.03 16.82
CA ASP A 142 -7.64 -8.86 15.87
C ASP A 142 -8.11 -8.64 14.41
N GLY A 143 -9.41 -8.48 14.21
CA GLY A 143 -9.99 -8.11 12.92
C GLY A 143 -9.53 -6.72 12.45
N LEU A 144 -9.52 -5.72 13.34
CA LEU A 144 -9.04 -4.38 13.06
C LEU A 144 -7.55 -4.41 12.66
N ASN A 145 -6.71 -5.11 13.43
CA ASN A 145 -5.29 -5.27 13.10
C ASN A 145 -5.08 -5.86 11.70
N ALA A 146 -5.85 -6.89 11.35
CA ALA A 146 -5.80 -7.50 10.03
C ALA A 146 -6.27 -6.54 8.92
N SER A 147 -7.26 -5.69 9.20
CA SER A 147 -7.75 -4.68 8.25
C SER A 147 -6.75 -3.54 8.05
N VAL A 148 -6.09 -3.07 9.11
CA VAL A 148 -5.01 -2.09 9.05
C VAL A 148 -3.83 -2.63 8.22
N GLU A 149 -3.38 -3.86 8.47
CA GLU A 149 -2.32 -4.50 7.67
C GLU A 149 -2.72 -4.60 6.20
N ASN A 150 -3.92 -5.09 5.92
CA ASN A 150 -4.44 -5.24 4.56
C ASN A 150 -4.56 -3.90 3.83
N TYR A 151 -5.07 -2.87 4.49
CA TYR A 151 -5.18 -1.52 3.94
C TYR A 151 -3.80 -0.95 3.61
N THR A 152 -2.82 -1.15 4.49
CA THR A 152 -1.45 -0.67 4.31
C THR A 152 -0.75 -1.37 3.14
N LEU A 153 -0.87 -2.69 3.03
CA LEU A 153 -0.30 -3.45 1.92
C LEU A 153 -0.96 -3.11 0.58
N SER A 154 -2.29 -2.92 0.57
CA SER A 154 -2.98 -2.53 -0.65
C SER A 154 -2.58 -1.14 -1.14
N SER A 155 -2.09 -0.26 -0.27
CA SER A 155 -1.55 1.04 -0.71
C SER A 155 -0.31 0.88 -1.59
N VAL A 156 0.47 -0.20 -1.42
CA VAL A 156 1.55 -0.57 -2.35
C VAL A 156 0.99 -1.05 -3.67
N ASP A 157 0.00 -1.97 -3.65
CA ASP A 157 -0.63 -2.48 -4.87
C ASP A 157 -1.27 -1.36 -5.69
N ASP A 158 -1.98 -0.44 -5.01
CA ASP A 158 -2.61 0.71 -5.65
C ASP A 158 -1.57 1.65 -6.28
N THR A 159 -0.39 1.80 -5.63
CA THR A 159 0.72 2.59 -6.19
C THR A 159 1.30 1.93 -7.44
N ILE A 160 1.49 0.61 -7.43
CA ILE A 160 1.96 -0.13 -8.60
C ILE A 160 0.94 0.00 -9.73
N LEU A 161 -0.35 -0.22 -9.47
CA LEU A 161 -1.42 -0.10 -10.46
C LEU A 161 -1.48 1.30 -11.07
N GLU A 162 -1.38 2.37 -10.26
CA GLU A 162 -1.38 3.76 -10.75
C GLU A 162 -0.22 4.02 -11.71
N ASN A 163 0.97 3.48 -11.39
CA ASN A 163 2.15 3.65 -12.22
C ASN A 163 2.10 2.82 -13.51
N VAL A 164 1.63 1.59 -13.43
CA VAL A 164 1.42 0.73 -14.61
C VAL A 164 0.42 1.36 -15.57
N LYS A 165 -0.71 1.88 -15.06
CA LYS A 165 -1.70 2.63 -15.87
C LYS A 165 -1.07 3.84 -16.55
N PHE A 166 -0.31 4.63 -15.80
CA PHE A 166 0.33 5.82 -16.31
C PHE A 166 1.33 5.50 -17.42
N LEU A 167 2.22 4.55 -17.19
CA LEU A 167 3.25 4.17 -18.15
C LEU A 167 2.63 3.51 -19.41
N ASN A 168 1.63 2.66 -19.23
CA ASN A 168 0.90 2.07 -20.36
C ASN A 168 0.21 3.14 -21.23
N ASN A 169 -0.38 4.17 -20.62
CA ASN A 169 -0.98 5.29 -21.36
C ASN A 169 0.05 6.12 -22.15
N LEU A 170 1.32 6.06 -21.74
CA LEU A 170 2.45 6.69 -22.47
C LEU A 170 3.06 5.76 -23.53
N GLY A 171 2.51 4.54 -23.71
CA GLY A 171 2.96 3.60 -24.71
C GLY A 171 4.04 2.62 -24.24
N TYR A 172 4.34 2.61 -22.95
CA TYR A 172 5.24 1.60 -22.38
C TYR A 172 4.49 0.28 -22.17
N HIS A 173 5.15 -0.83 -22.45
CA HIS A 173 4.56 -2.17 -22.28
C HIS A 173 4.96 -2.74 -20.92
N GLU A 174 4.05 -2.63 -19.97
CA GLU A 174 4.27 -3.09 -18.60
C GLU A 174 3.78 -4.52 -18.41
N VAL A 175 4.55 -5.30 -17.66
CA VAL A 175 4.21 -6.66 -17.22
C VAL A 175 3.99 -6.62 -15.72
N VAL A 176 2.89 -7.22 -15.26
CA VAL A 176 2.56 -7.35 -13.85
C VAL A 176 2.72 -8.80 -13.43
N GLU A 177 3.47 -9.03 -12.37
CA GLU A 177 3.67 -10.35 -11.79
C GLU A 177 3.05 -10.37 -10.40
N ARG A 178 2.21 -11.35 -10.13
CA ARG A 178 1.71 -11.61 -8.77
C ARG A 178 2.30 -12.91 -8.27
N HIS A 179 2.89 -12.85 -7.08
CA HIS A 179 3.45 -14.00 -6.40
C HIS A 179 2.65 -14.33 -5.14
N ALA A 180 2.05 -15.51 -5.13
CA ALA A 180 1.37 -16.03 -3.96
C ALA A 180 2.39 -16.51 -2.92
N GLU A 181 2.21 -16.13 -1.65
CA GLU A 181 3.06 -16.62 -0.57
C GLU A 181 2.90 -18.13 -0.35
N PRO A 182 3.90 -18.82 0.23
CA PRO A 182 3.75 -20.20 0.67
C PRO A 182 2.56 -20.35 1.63
N GLY A 183 1.65 -21.29 1.34
CA GLY A 183 0.42 -21.48 2.13
C GLY A 183 -0.74 -20.55 1.74
N ALA A 184 -0.63 -19.76 0.69
CA ALA A 184 -1.70 -18.92 0.19
C ALA A 184 -2.99 -19.71 -0.09
N CYS A 185 -4.13 -19.07 0.08
CA CYS A 185 -5.45 -19.66 -0.18
C CYS A 185 -5.65 -19.96 -1.68
N LYS A 186 -6.70 -20.72 -2.01
CA LYS A 186 -7.01 -21.09 -3.41
C LYS A 186 -7.16 -19.86 -4.30
N TRP A 187 -7.84 -18.81 -3.83
CA TRP A 187 -8.04 -17.58 -4.59
C TRP A 187 -6.70 -16.87 -4.88
N CYS A 188 -5.81 -16.73 -3.89
CA CYS A 188 -4.49 -16.13 -4.12
C CYS A 188 -3.66 -16.95 -5.11
N ARG A 189 -3.70 -18.29 -5.00
CA ARG A 189 -2.99 -19.18 -5.95
C ARG A 189 -3.55 -19.12 -7.38
N SER A 190 -4.85 -18.85 -7.54
CA SER A 190 -5.43 -18.70 -8.89
C SER A 190 -5.05 -17.37 -9.56
N LEU A 191 -4.50 -16.42 -8.79
CA LEU A 191 -4.01 -15.14 -9.28
C LEU A 191 -2.47 -15.08 -9.36
N ASP A 192 -1.79 -16.18 -9.04
CA ASP A 192 -0.33 -16.29 -9.17
C ASP A 192 0.03 -16.39 -10.66
N GLY A 193 0.95 -15.55 -11.11
CA GLY A 193 1.35 -15.56 -12.51
C GLY A 193 1.84 -14.21 -13.03
N THR A 194 2.13 -14.22 -14.33
CA THR A 194 2.64 -13.07 -15.08
C THR A 194 1.59 -12.63 -16.09
N TYR A 195 1.34 -11.33 -16.17
CA TYR A 195 0.26 -10.73 -16.92
C TYR A 195 0.79 -9.54 -17.74
N ASP A 196 0.57 -9.56 -19.05
CA ASP A 196 0.77 -8.37 -19.87
C ASP A 196 -0.33 -7.35 -19.52
N TYR A 197 0.10 -6.14 -19.10
CA TYR A 197 -0.88 -5.13 -18.72
C TYR A 197 -1.56 -4.53 -19.95
N SER A 198 -2.88 -4.43 -19.89
CA SER A 198 -3.69 -3.66 -20.83
C SER A 198 -4.78 -2.88 -20.08
N SER A 199 -5.29 -1.83 -20.66
CA SER A 199 -6.37 -1.01 -20.07
C SER A 199 -7.68 -1.78 -19.83
N SER A 200 -7.88 -2.90 -20.52
CA SER A 200 -9.01 -3.82 -20.38
C SER A 200 -8.74 -4.96 -19.40
N MET A 201 -7.54 -5.05 -18.82
CA MET A 201 -7.16 -6.11 -17.91
C MET A 201 -7.99 -6.07 -16.62
N ASP A 202 -8.37 -7.25 -16.12
CA ASP A 202 -8.99 -7.38 -14.80
C ASP A 202 -7.99 -6.98 -13.71
N THR A 203 -8.34 -5.96 -12.94
CA THR A 203 -7.52 -5.46 -11.83
C THR A 203 -7.60 -6.32 -10.56
N THR A 204 -8.28 -7.47 -10.61
CA THR A 204 -8.39 -8.40 -9.48
C THR A 204 -7.02 -8.89 -8.99
N ILE A 205 -6.02 -8.95 -9.87
CA ILE A 205 -4.63 -9.30 -9.48
C ILE A 205 -4.01 -8.35 -8.47
N PHE A 206 -4.53 -7.11 -8.34
CA PHE A 206 -4.09 -6.13 -7.33
C PHE A 206 -4.93 -6.18 -6.05
N LYS A 207 -5.98 -7.01 -6.00
CA LYS A 207 -6.86 -7.09 -4.82
C LYS A 207 -6.29 -8.03 -3.77
N ARG A 208 -6.63 -7.72 -2.50
CA ARG A 208 -6.22 -8.47 -1.32
C ARG A 208 -7.43 -8.84 -0.47
N HIS A 209 -7.37 -9.97 0.17
CA HIS A 209 -8.21 -10.32 1.32
C HIS A 209 -7.48 -10.09 2.64
N LYS A 210 -8.17 -10.10 3.76
CA LYS A 210 -7.55 -9.97 5.10
C LYS A 210 -6.42 -11.00 5.28
N ARG A 211 -5.29 -10.57 5.84
CA ARG A 211 -4.08 -11.40 6.08
C ARG A 211 -3.40 -11.93 4.81
N CYS A 212 -3.69 -11.37 3.66
CA CYS A 212 -2.99 -11.71 2.43
C CYS A 212 -1.60 -11.04 2.39
N ARG A 213 -0.55 -11.82 2.18
CA ARG A 213 0.84 -11.35 2.06
C ARG A 213 1.45 -11.59 0.68
N CYS A 214 0.63 -11.94 -0.29
CA CYS A 214 1.07 -12.02 -1.68
C CYS A 214 1.65 -10.66 -2.12
N VAL A 215 2.57 -10.69 -3.05
CA VAL A 215 3.25 -9.49 -3.56
C VAL A 215 2.95 -9.32 -5.04
N VAL A 216 2.91 -8.06 -5.49
CA VAL A 216 2.77 -7.70 -6.89
C VAL A 216 4.02 -6.94 -7.29
N TYR A 217 4.55 -7.26 -8.44
CA TYR A 217 5.65 -6.54 -9.05
C TYR A 217 5.20 -6.01 -10.40
N CYS A 218 5.81 -4.94 -10.86
CA CYS A 218 5.75 -4.57 -12.26
C CYS A 218 7.16 -4.52 -12.83
N SER A 219 7.27 -4.99 -14.04
CA SER A 219 8.49 -4.95 -14.84
C SER A 219 8.13 -4.55 -16.26
N ARG A 220 9.12 -4.37 -17.09
CA ARG A 220 8.90 -4.04 -18.49
C ARG A 220 9.49 -5.13 -19.36
N LYS A 221 8.80 -5.42 -20.48
CA LYS A 221 9.43 -6.07 -21.61
C LYS A 221 10.38 -5.09 -22.28
N LYS A 222 11.68 -5.27 -22.08
CA LYS A 222 12.72 -4.32 -22.53
C LYS A 222 12.78 -4.11 -24.04
N ASP A 223 12.20 -5.01 -24.80
CA ASP A 223 12.29 -5.07 -26.26
C ASP A 223 10.98 -4.76 -26.99
N GLU A 224 9.92 -4.38 -26.25
CA GLU A 224 8.63 -4.07 -26.84
C GLU A 224 8.08 -2.75 -26.29
N TYR A 225 7.65 -1.85 -27.17
CA TYR A 225 6.87 -0.67 -26.81
C TYR A 225 5.73 -0.48 -27.82
N GLN A 226 4.63 0.02 -27.34
CA GLN A 226 3.46 0.30 -28.16
C GLN A 226 3.39 1.78 -28.50
N ASP A 227 3.33 2.08 -29.81
CA ASP A 227 3.01 3.44 -30.24
C ASP A 227 1.59 3.82 -29.87
N VAL A 228 1.40 4.90 -29.12
CA VAL A 228 0.08 5.30 -28.58
C VAL A 228 -0.91 5.74 -29.67
N TRP A 229 -0.42 6.18 -30.82
CA TRP A 229 -1.24 6.65 -31.93
C TRP A 229 -1.64 5.51 -32.86
N SER A 230 -0.67 4.73 -33.33
CA SER A 230 -0.91 3.64 -34.26
C SER A 230 -1.33 2.33 -33.58
N LYS A 231 -1.17 2.24 -32.26
CA LYS A 231 -1.34 1.00 -31.48
C LYS A 231 -0.44 -0.16 -31.92
N ARG A 232 0.57 0.12 -32.74
CA ARG A 232 1.54 -0.88 -33.19
C ARG A 232 2.55 -1.16 -32.08
N ILE A 233 2.90 -2.41 -31.94
CA ILE A 233 3.97 -2.87 -31.05
C ILE A 233 5.25 -2.94 -31.87
N TYR A 234 6.31 -2.34 -31.38
CA TYR A 234 7.63 -2.35 -31.98
C TYR A 234 8.56 -3.11 -31.07
N GLN A 235 9.48 -3.89 -31.68
CA GLN A 235 10.59 -4.50 -30.97
C GLN A 235 11.81 -3.61 -31.08
N GLY A 236 12.47 -3.35 -29.95
CA GLY A 236 13.68 -2.54 -29.89
C GLY A 236 13.82 -1.75 -28.60
N THR A 237 15.04 -1.33 -28.30
CA THR A 237 15.32 -0.56 -27.10
C THR A 237 14.99 0.92 -27.34
N PHE A 238 14.17 1.51 -26.47
CA PHE A 238 13.88 2.94 -26.53
C PHE A 238 14.99 3.72 -25.81
N LYS A 239 15.74 4.52 -26.54
CA LYS A 239 16.82 5.33 -25.98
C LYS A 239 16.71 6.77 -26.48
N ASN A 240 16.67 7.74 -25.53
CA ASN A 240 16.57 9.18 -25.83
C ASN A 240 15.41 9.57 -26.74
N GLY A 241 14.22 8.95 -26.58
CA GLY A 241 13.04 9.24 -27.38
C GLY A 241 13.07 8.65 -28.81
N LYS A 242 14.02 7.78 -29.12
CA LYS A 242 14.14 7.07 -30.41
C LYS A 242 14.33 5.57 -30.20
N ILE A 243 13.80 4.80 -31.13
CA ILE A 243 14.05 3.36 -31.27
C ILE A 243 15.48 3.20 -31.80
N ILE A 244 16.26 2.35 -31.20
CA ILE A 244 17.55 1.87 -31.70
C ILE A 244 17.53 0.35 -31.82
#